data_d691434b056cc68aad15e7f258b0ad5c
#
_entry.id   d691434b056cc68aad15e7f258b0ad5c
#
_cell.length_a   1.000
_cell.length_b   1.000
_cell.length_c   1.000
_cell.angle_alpha   90.00
_cell.angle_beta   90.00
_cell.angle_gamma   90.00
#
_symmetry.space_group_name_H-M   'P 1'
#
loop_
_entity.id
_entity.type
_entity.pdbx_description
1 polymer ?
#
loop_
_entity_poly.entity_id
_entity_poly.type
_entity_poly.pdbx_seq_one_letter_code
_entity_poly.pdbx_strand_id
1 'polypeptide(L)'
;MAEMDVPTWIQQAVHGFGEAMQLRHFALNAQGVAGVRLETGAQLRLELRGEELCMLLLTPAGDSVRELQELLTAAHPRRQRGPFPMHVAYRDGQAIRLVKLAMSAISRPQLEAAFRELWSR
;
A
#
# COMPACT_ATOMS: atom_id res chain seq x y z
N MET A 1 -4.01 -20.27 -14.43
CA MET A 1 -4.57 -19.39 -13.40
C MET A 1 -5.55 -18.41 -14.03
N ALA A 2 -6.71 -18.27 -13.42
CA ALA A 2 -7.71 -17.36 -13.98
C ALA A 2 -7.27 -15.91 -13.83
N GLU A 3 -7.52 -15.12 -14.86
CA GLU A 3 -7.28 -13.68 -14.79
C GLU A 3 -8.35 -13.03 -13.92
N MET A 4 -7.96 -12.03 -13.16
CA MET A 4 -8.88 -11.25 -12.37
C MET A 4 -9.56 -10.22 -13.26
N ASP A 5 -10.88 -10.11 -13.12
CA ASP A 5 -11.65 -9.11 -13.85
C ASP A 5 -11.73 -7.84 -12.99
N VAL A 6 -10.81 -6.91 -13.23
CA VAL A 6 -10.75 -5.67 -12.45
C VAL A 6 -11.81 -4.70 -12.96
N PRO A 7 -12.74 -4.25 -12.11
CA PRO A 7 -13.74 -3.27 -12.53
C PRO A 7 -13.09 -1.99 -13.05
N THR A 8 -13.70 -1.43 -14.10
CA THR A 8 -13.17 -0.22 -14.75
C THR A 8 -13.01 0.94 -13.77
N TRP A 9 -13.97 1.13 -12.86
CA TRP A 9 -13.90 2.24 -11.92
C TRP A 9 -12.74 2.11 -10.92
N ILE A 10 -12.38 0.88 -10.55
CA ILE A 10 -11.20 0.64 -9.72
C ILE A 10 -9.94 0.97 -10.50
N GLN A 11 -9.86 0.52 -11.75
CA GLN A 11 -8.71 0.80 -12.61
C GLN A 11 -8.55 2.30 -12.82
N GLN A 12 -9.65 3.03 -12.98
CA GLN A 12 -9.62 4.48 -13.13
C GLN A 12 -9.10 5.17 -11.86
N ALA A 13 -9.54 4.69 -10.69
CA ALA A 13 -9.06 5.23 -9.41
C ALA A 13 -7.56 4.99 -9.24
N VAL A 14 -7.09 3.78 -9.55
CA VAL A 14 -5.68 3.43 -9.46
C VAL A 14 -4.85 4.26 -10.45
N HIS A 15 -5.34 4.41 -11.68
CA HIS A 15 -4.64 5.20 -12.68
C HIS A 15 -4.56 6.67 -12.26
N GLY A 16 -5.65 7.24 -11.77
CA GLY A 16 -5.67 8.63 -11.30
C GLY A 16 -4.74 8.84 -10.11
N PHE A 17 -4.69 7.89 -9.18
CA PHE A 17 -3.73 7.92 -8.08
C PHE A 17 -2.29 7.91 -8.62
N GLY A 18 -2.00 7.03 -9.59
CA GLY A 18 -0.69 6.97 -10.21
C GLY A 18 -0.27 8.27 -10.85
N GLU A 19 -1.20 8.91 -11.59
CA GLU A 19 -0.93 10.20 -12.20
C GLU A 19 -0.62 11.27 -11.16
N ALA A 20 -1.38 11.31 -10.07
CA ALA A 20 -1.16 12.27 -8.98
C ALA A 20 0.21 12.06 -8.32
N MET A 21 0.69 10.83 -8.27
CA MET A 21 2.00 10.48 -7.72
C MET A 21 3.10 10.54 -8.77
N GLN A 22 2.79 10.95 -10.00
CA GLN A 22 3.73 11.00 -11.12
C GLN A 22 4.32 9.63 -11.46
N LEU A 23 3.51 8.59 -11.34
CA LEU A 23 3.88 7.22 -11.68
C LEU A 23 3.36 6.89 -13.08
N ARG A 24 4.26 6.49 -13.97
CA ARG A 24 3.88 6.15 -15.35
C ARG A 24 3.25 4.77 -15.41
N HIS A 25 2.15 4.65 -16.13
CA HIS A 25 1.51 3.38 -16.43
C HIS A 25 1.18 2.56 -15.18
N PHE A 26 0.84 3.25 -14.08
CA PHE A 26 0.50 2.58 -12.84
C PHE A 26 -0.93 2.05 -12.95
N ALA A 27 -1.07 0.74 -13.05
CA ALA A 27 -2.36 0.10 -13.23
C ALA A 27 -2.29 -1.33 -12.70
N LEU A 28 -3.46 -1.86 -12.31
CA LEU A 28 -3.54 -3.26 -11.88
C LEU A 28 -3.42 -4.17 -13.10
N ASN A 29 -2.60 -5.20 -12.97
CA ASN A 29 -2.42 -6.20 -14.03
C ASN A 29 -3.53 -7.26 -13.97
N ALA A 30 -3.39 -8.31 -14.77
CA ALA A 30 -4.39 -9.39 -14.86
C ALA A 30 -4.56 -10.13 -13.53
N GLN A 31 -3.59 -10.08 -12.64
CA GLN A 31 -3.66 -10.68 -11.31
C GLN A 31 -4.13 -9.70 -10.24
N GLY A 32 -4.51 -8.48 -10.64
CA GLY A 32 -4.96 -7.46 -9.70
C GLY A 32 -3.84 -6.82 -8.90
N VAL A 33 -2.64 -6.76 -9.46
CA VAL A 33 -1.45 -6.22 -8.78
C VAL A 33 -0.87 -5.06 -9.57
N ALA A 34 -0.51 -3.99 -8.87
CA ALA A 34 0.30 -2.90 -9.41
C ALA A 34 1.50 -2.69 -8.50
N GLY A 35 2.65 -2.37 -9.06
CA GLY A 35 3.84 -2.15 -8.26
C GLY A 35 4.79 -1.19 -8.91
N VAL A 36 5.51 -0.42 -8.10
CA VAL A 36 6.51 0.53 -8.58
C VAL A 36 7.58 0.72 -7.52
N ARG A 37 8.82 0.92 -7.96
CA ARG A 37 9.91 1.28 -7.07
C ARG A 37 10.00 2.80 -7.01
N LEU A 38 9.99 3.34 -5.80
CA LEU A 38 10.11 4.77 -5.58
C LEU A 38 11.60 5.18 -5.55
N GLU A 39 11.85 6.48 -5.69
CA GLU A 39 13.22 6.99 -5.69
C GLU A 39 14.00 6.67 -4.42
N THR A 40 13.30 6.55 -3.31
CA THR A 40 13.91 6.20 -2.01
C THR A 40 14.37 4.75 -1.93
N GLY A 41 14.03 3.91 -2.93
CA GLY A 41 14.28 2.48 -2.88
C GLY A 41 13.11 1.69 -2.31
N ALA A 42 12.10 2.35 -1.76
CA ALA A 42 10.89 1.69 -1.31
C ALA A 42 10.09 1.17 -2.49
N GLN A 43 9.30 0.13 -2.27
CA GLN A 43 8.37 -0.39 -3.26
C GLN A 43 6.94 -0.14 -2.81
N LEU A 44 6.14 0.42 -3.70
CA LEU A 44 4.71 0.58 -3.46
C LEU A 44 3.98 -0.48 -4.25
N ARG A 45 3.07 -1.22 -3.59
CA ARG A 45 2.26 -2.24 -4.26
C ARG A 45 0.80 -2.06 -3.91
N LEU A 46 -0.04 -2.28 -4.90
CA LEU A 46 -1.48 -2.43 -4.69
C LEU A 46 -1.86 -3.85 -5.10
N GLU A 47 -2.65 -4.52 -4.27
CA GLU A 47 -3.12 -5.88 -4.55
C GLU A 47 -4.59 -5.97 -4.27
N LEU A 48 -5.37 -6.24 -5.31
CA LEU A 48 -6.81 -6.46 -5.17
C LEU A 48 -7.04 -7.92 -4.79
N ARG A 49 -7.58 -8.15 -3.60
CA ARG A 49 -7.81 -9.50 -3.07
C ARG A 49 -9.24 -9.61 -2.56
N GLY A 50 -10.05 -10.38 -3.29
CA GLY A 50 -11.46 -10.50 -2.94
C GLY A 50 -12.15 -9.14 -2.97
N GLU A 51 -12.69 -8.72 -1.85
CA GLU A 51 -13.40 -7.44 -1.74
C GLU A 51 -12.58 -6.35 -1.07
N GLU A 52 -11.26 -6.51 -1.03
CA GLU A 52 -10.37 -5.54 -0.43
C GLU A 52 -9.22 -5.19 -1.37
N LEU A 53 -8.79 -3.94 -1.30
CA LEU A 53 -7.56 -3.50 -1.94
C LEU A 53 -6.52 -3.28 -0.86
N CYS A 54 -5.39 -3.97 -0.98
CA CYS A 54 -4.28 -3.83 -0.05
C CYS A 54 -3.24 -2.89 -0.63
N MET A 55 -2.86 -1.87 0.13
CA MET A 55 -1.75 -0.99 -0.25
C MET A 55 -0.57 -1.31 0.66
N LEU A 56 0.54 -1.68 0.06
CA LEU A 56 1.75 -2.08 0.78
C LEU A 56 2.89 -1.14 0.45
N LEU A 57 3.64 -0.77 1.47
CA LEU A 57 4.89 -0.05 1.29
C LEU A 57 6.01 -0.91 1.89
N LEU A 58 6.93 -1.35 1.03
CA LEU A 58 8.05 -2.20 1.42
C LEU A 58 9.31 -1.34 1.42
N THR A 59 9.96 -1.26 2.58
CA THR A 59 11.19 -0.46 2.72
C THR A 59 12.31 -1.33 3.27
N PRO A 60 13.55 -1.15 2.76
CA PRO A 60 14.69 -1.84 3.37
C PRO A 60 14.83 -1.38 4.82
N ALA A 61 14.87 -2.32 5.77
CA ALA A 61 14.91 -2.00 7.18
C ALA A 61 16.16 -2.52 7.90
N GLY A 62 16.99 -3.31 7.24
CA GLY A 62 18.13 -3.90 7.89
C GLY A 62 17.76 -4.87 9.01
N ASP A 63 18.73 -5.23 9.84
CA ASP A 63 18.55 -6.20 10.91
C ASP A 63 18.54 -5.57 12.29
N SER A 64 18.22 -4.28 12.38
CA SER A 64 18.25 -3.57 13.65
C SER A 64 17.02 -3.91 14.50
N VAL A 65 17.25 -4.39 15.72
CA VAL A 65 16.19 -4.63 16.70
C VAL A 65 15.46 -3.34 17.02
N ARG A 66 16.19 -2.23 17.07
CA ARG A 66 15.61 -0.92 17.35
C ARG A 66 14.61 -0.50 16.28
N GLU A 67 14.98 -0.68 15.00
CA GLU A 67 14.10 -0.37 13.90
C GLU A 67 12.82 -1.21 13.96
N LEU A 68 12.96 -2.50 14.26
CA LEU A 68 11.81 -3.38 14.41
C LEU A 68 10.90 -2.92 15.55
N GLN A 69 11.49 -2.54 16.69
CA GLN A 69 10.72 -2.03 17.83
C GLN A 69 9.96 -0.75 17.47
N GLU A 70 10.59 0.16 16.73
CA GLU A 70 9.94 1.39 16.29
C GLU A 70 8.77 1.10 15.37
N LEU A 71 8.93 0.14 14.46
CA LEU A 71 7.86 -0.27 13.55
C LEU A 71 6.67 -0.87 14.32
N LEU A 72 6.96 -1.76 15.27
CA LEU A 72 5.91 -2.38 16.07
C LEU A 72 5.19 -1.35 16.93
N THR A 73 5.91 -0.37 17.47
CA THR A 73 5.32 0.71 18.24
C THR A 73 4.40 1.56 17.38
N ALA A 74 4.83 1.88 16.15
CA ALA A 74 4.02 2.65 15.22
C ALA A 74 2.73 1.94 14.84
N ALA A 75 2.75 0.60 14.79
CA ALA A 75 1.58 -0.20 14.47
C ALA A 75 0.64 -0.41 15.65
N HIS A 76 1.05 -0.03 16.88
CA HIS A 76 0.21 -0.21 18.04
C HIS A 76 -1.09 0.60 17.91
N PRO A 77 -2.27 0.03 18.21
CA PRO A 77 -3.55 0.73 18.00
C PRO A 77 -3.63 2.10 18.64
N ARG A 78 -3.01 2.29 19.80
CA ARG A 78 -3.03 3.59 20.49
C ARG A 78 -2.22 4.68 19.77
N ARG A 79 -1.35 4.28 18.83
CA ARG A 79 -0.51 5.20 18.07
C ARG A 79 -1.06 5.48 16.68
N GLN A 80 -2.06 4.74 16.27
CA GLN A 80 -2.66 4.93 14.95
C GLN A 80 -3.70 6.03 15.03
N ARG A 81 -3.52 7.07 14.22
CA ARG A 81 -4.39 8.24 14.23
C ARG A 81 -5.17 8.44 12.94
N GLY A 82 -4.83 7.72 11.91
CA GLY A 82 -5.50 7.86 10.63
C GLY A 82 -6.74 7.00 10.53
N PRO A 83 -7.53 7.19 9.46
CA PRO A 83 -8.74 6.41 9.23
C PRO A 83 -8.46 4.97 8.81
N PHE A 84 -7.23 4.65 8.49
CA PHE A 84 -6.85 3.32 8.02
C PHE A 84 -5.97 2.64 9.05
N PRO A 85 -6.45 1.53 9.67
CA PRO A 85 -5.58 0.74 10.55
C PRO A 85 -4.39 0.22 9.75
N MET A 86 -3.19 0.46 10.26
CA MET A 86 -1.96 0.05 9.59
C MET A 86 -1.42 -1.22 10.22
N HIS A 87 -1.10 -2.19 9.38
CA HIS A 87 -0.43 -3.43 9.80
C HIS A 87 1.03 -3.34 9.44
N VAL A 88 1.88 -3.85 10.30
CA VAL A 88 3.33 -3.81 10.08
C VAL A 88 3.89 -5.22 10.22
N ALA A 89 4.78 -5.59 9.31
CA ALA A 89 5.51 -6.84 9.36
C ALA A 89 6.97 -6.57 9.01
N TYR A 90 7.84 -7.48 9.40
CA TYR A 90 9.24 -7.46 9.02
C TYR A 90 9.57 -8.81 8.42
N ARG A 91 10.11 -8.80 7.21
CA ARG A 91 10.39 -10.05 6.51
C ARG A 91 11.52 -9.85 5.51
N ASP A 92 12.48 -10.76 5.53
CA ASP A 92 13.59 -10.78 4.56
C ASP A 92 14.32 -9.43 4.45
N GLY A 93 14.57 -8.80 5.61
CA GLY A 93 15.27 -7.52 5.63
C GLY A 93 14.44 -6.33 5.21
N GLN A 94 13.13 -6.50 5.07
CA GLN A 94 12.23 -5.43 4.67
C GLN A 94 11.18 -5.17 5.72
N ALA A 95 10.88 -3.89 5.94
CA ALA A 95 9.71 -3.49 6.70
C ALA A 95 8.53 -3.38 5.73
N ILE A 96 7.42 -4.02 6.07
CA ILE A 96 6.21 -4.01 5.25
C ILE A 96 5.13 -3.32 6.04
N ARG A 97 4.63 -2.22 5.51
CA ARG A 97 3.46 -1.52 6.06
C ARG A 97 2.31 -1.75 5.12
N LEU A 98 1.16 -2.07 5.68
CA LEU A 98 0.00 -2.46 4.89
C LEU A 98 -1.24 -1.76 5.40
N VAL A 99 -2.02 -1.21 4.49
CA VAL A 99 -3.35 -0.65 4.74
C VAL A 99 -4.33 -1.37 3.83
N LYS A 100 -5.50 -1.73 4.36
CA LYS A 100 -6.56 -2.37 3.58
C LYS A 100 -7.72 -1.40 3.39
N LEU A 101 -8.21 -1.35 2.16
CA LEU A 101 -9.40 -0.56 1.83
C LEU A 101 -10.49 -1.51 1.34
N ALA A 102 -11.71 -1.37 1.87
CA ALA A 102 -12.84 -2.12 1.35
C ALA A 102 -13.07 -1.68 -0.11
N MET A 103 -13.48 -2.62 -0.96
CA MET A 103 -13.71 -2.33 -2.37
C MET A 103 -14.63 -1.12 -2.56
N SER A 104 -15.68 -1.03 -1.74
CA SER A 104 -16.65 0.07 -1.81
C SER A 104 -16.06 1.43 -1.46
N ALA A 105 -14.90 1.47 -0.82
CA ALA A 105 -14.25 2.71 -0.40
C ALA A 105 -13.12 3.14 -1.34
N ILE A 106 -12.89 2.41 -2.42
CA ILE A 106 -11.79 2.72 -3.34
C ILE A 106 -12.14 3.94 -4.18
N SER A 107 -11.32 4.97 -4.07
CA SER A 107 -11.39 6.16 -4.89
C SER A 107 -10.00 6.79 -4.91
N ARG A 108 -9.76 7.68 -5.87
CA ARG A 108 -8.48 8.38 -5.91
C ARG A 108 -8.16 9.11 -4.60
N PRO A 109 -9.07 9.90 -4.00
CA PRO A 109 -8.78 10.55 -2.72
C PRO A 109 -8.48 9.57 -1.60
N GLN A 110 -9.17 8.44 -1.55
CA GLN A 110 -8.91 7.43 -0.52
C GLN A 110 -7.57 6.75 -0.71
N LEU A 111 -7.17 6.48 -1.95
CA LEU A 111 -5.84 5.93 -2.23
C LEU A 111 -4.75 6.92 -1.83
N GLU A 112 -4.94 8.20 -2.11
CA GLU A 112 -3.97 9.23 -1.70
C GLU A 112 -3.89 9.32 -0.17
N ALA A 113 -5.01 9.25 0.51
CA ALA A 113 -5.04 9.29 1.98
C ALA A 113 -4.35 8.06 2.58
N ALA A 114 -4.61 6.88 2.04
CA ALA A 114 -3.96 5.66 2.48
C ALA A 114 -2.45 5.73 2.29
N PHE A 115 -2.00 6.24 1.16
CA PHE A 115 -0.57 6.39 0.90
C PHE A 115 0.07 7.35 1.91
N ARG A 116 -0.59 8.46 2.23
CA ARG A 116 -0.07 9.40 3.22
C ARG A 116 0.10 8.72 4.58
N GLU A 117 -0.84 7.86 4.97
CA GLU A 117 -0.71 7.09 6.20
C GLU A 117 0.52 6.20 6.19
N LEU A 118 0.73 5.48 5.09
CA LEU A 118 1.88 4.59 4.95
C LEU A 118 3.20 5.36 4.93
N TRP A 119 3.22 6.49 4.25
CA TRP A 119 4.45 7.26 4.03
C TRP A 119 4.85 8.08 5.25
N SER A 120 3.90 8.50 6.08
CA SER A 120 4.16 9.42 7.18
C SER A 120 4.94 8.80 8.34
N ARG A 121 5.37 7.57 8.20
CA ARG A 121 6.17 6.88 9.23
C ARG A 121 7.47 6.38 8.64
#